data_aa505c883138bf908bca333f3e153e7c
#
_entry.id   aa505c883138bf908bca333f3e153e7c
#
_cell.length_a   1.000
_cell.length_b   1.000
_cell.length_c   1.000
_cell.angle_alpha   90.00
_cell.angle_beta   90.00
_cell.angle_gamma   90.00
#
_symmetry.space_group_name_H-M   'P 1'
#
loop_
_entity.id
_entity.type
_entity.pdbx_description
1 polymer ?
#
loop_
_entity_poly.entity_id
_entity_poly.type
_entity_poly.pdbx_seq_one_letter_code
_entity_poly.pdbx_strand_id
1 'polypeptide(L)'
;PSRMRAVWTVMAAFQRPVQTGLDGIVMDGEPLTWAARNSSKPERAGTPESWVLHAGPDITEQFLDHPREEVVGDLLAAFEHWLDESLPPQMYATAHRWLYAQAEGESRDGEISFFDPSMGLGLAGDWLNPPSSPFFGLQSAWQSGKDAATKLKAWAKDR
;
A
#
# COMPACT_ATOMS: atom_id res chain seq x y z
N PRO A 1 3.87 21.19 1.77
CA PRO A 1 4.17 20.06 0.86
C PRO A 1 3.72 18.77 1.52
N SER A 2 3.00 17.94 0.77
CA SER A 2 2.64 16.61 1.26
C SER A 2 3.92 15.81 1.40
N ARG A 3 4.13 15.21 2.58
CA ARG A 3 5.20 14.26 2.82
C ARG A 3 4.69 12.88 2.43
N MET A 4 5.52 12.11 1.74
CA MET A 4 5.19 10.73 1.39
C MET A 4 6.12 9.80 2.16
N ARG A 5 5.56 8.73 2.73
CA ARG A 5 6.31 7.65 3.37
C ARG A 5 6.62 6.55 2.38
N ALA A 6 7.79 5.96 2.55
CA ALA A 6 8.16 4.74 1.85
C ALA A 6 7.51 3.51 2.51
N VAL A 7 7.36 2.43 1.73
CA VAL A 7 6.96 1.11 2.22
C VAL A 7 7.79 0.04 1.51
N TRP A 8 8.43 -0.83 2.29
CA TRP A 8 8.95 -2.07 1.75
C TRP A 8 7.83 -3.11 1.59
N THR A 9 7.81 -3.76 0.45
CA THR A 9 6.85 -4.81 0.14
C THR A 9 7.60 -6.05 -0.30
N VAL A 10 7.36 -7.18 0.37
CA VAL A 10 7.85 -8.49 -0.07
C VAL A 10 6.75 -9.21 -0.83
N MET A 11 7.11 -9.81 -1.95
CA MET A 11 6.27 -10.69 -2.75
C MET A 11 6.93 -12.06 -2.75
N ALA A 12 6.25 -13.06 -2.23
CA ALA A 12 6.75 -14.43 -2.12
C ALA A 12 5.79 -15.44 -2.73
N ALA A 13 6.35 -16.50 -3.31
CA ALA A 13 5.61 -17.66 -3.79
C ALA A 13 6.16 -18.94 -3.13
N PHE A 14 5.27 -19.83 -2.70
CA PHE A 14 5.58 -21.02 -1.92
C PHE A 14 5.19 -22.30 -2.66
N GLN A 15 5.95 -23.37 -2.42
CA GLN A 15 5.70 -24.69 -3.02
C GLN A 15 4.41 -25.36 -2.51
N ARG A 16 3.99 -25.01 -1.30
CA ARG A 16 2.78 -25.51 -0.64
C ARG A 16 2.04 -24.36 0.02
N PRO A 17 0.73 -24.49 0.30
CA PRO A 17 -0.02 -23.46 1.01
C PRO A 17 0.56 -23.14 2.39
N VAL A 18 0.56 -21.86 2.74
CA VAL A 18 0.79 -21.37 4.10
C VAL A 18 -0.42 -21.72 4.96
N GLN A 19 -0.20 -22.36 6.10
CA GLN A 19 -1.27 -22.91 6.94
C GLN A 19 -1.88 -21.85 7.85
N THR A 20 -2.58 -20.89 7.27
CA THR A 20 -3.22 -19.81 8.08
C THR A 20 -4.74 -19.74 7.91
N GLY A 21 -5.33 -20.33 6.85
CA GLY A 21 -6.77 -20.21 6.58
C GLY A 21 -7.24 -18.76 6.30
N LEU A 22 -6.35 -17.76 6.32
CA LEU A 22 -6.68 -16.36 6.11
C LEU A 22 -6.22 -15.89 4.72
N ASP A 23 -6.99 -15.00 4.10
CA ASP A 23 -6.67 -14.40 2.80
C ASP A 23 -6.05 -13.00 2.93
N GLY A 24 -6.31 -12.33 4.05
CA GLY A 24 -5.75 -11.02 4.38
C GLY A 24 -5.62 -10.84 5.88
N ILE A 25 -4.56 -10.19 6.29
CA ILE A 25 -4.18 -10.01 7.69
C ILE A 25 -3.77 -8.55 7.87
N VAL A 26 -4.41 -7.87 8.82
CA VAL A 26 -3.96 -6.57 9.33
C VAL A 26 -3.22 -6.86 10.64
N MET A 27 -2.02 -6.36 10.77
CA MET A 27 -1.17 -6.57 11.92
C MET A 27 -1.00 -5.25 12.67
N ASP A 28 -1.16 -5.29 13.99
CA ASP A 28 -0.91 -4.15 14.86
C ASP A 28 0.58 -4.13 15.23
N GLY A 29 1.30 -3.17 14.68
CA GLY A 29 2.71 -2.93 15.02
C GLY A 29 3.71 -3.41 13.98
N GLU A 30 4.97 -3.31 14.38
CA GLU A 30 6.14 -3.69 13.59
C GLU A 30 6.49 -5.18 13.81
N PRO A 31 7.21 -5.83 12.86
CA PRO A 31 7.76 -5.25 11.62
C PRO A 31 6.83 -5.30 10.41
N LEU A 32 5.71 -6.00 10.49
CA LEU A 32 4.71 -6.11 9.42
C LEU A 32 3.41 -5.42 9.83
N THR A 33 2.79 -4.71 8.91
CA THR A 33 1.48 -4.09 9.12
C THR A 33 0.37 -4.77 8.33
N TRP A 34 0.72 -5.49 7.27
CA TRP A 34 -0.26 -6.12 6.41
C TRP A 34 0.31 -7.30 5.64
N ALA A 35 -0.49 -8.35 5.49
CA ALA A 35 -0.21 -9.48 4.60
C ALA A 35 -1.45 -9.86 3.82
N ALA A 36 -1.30 -10.29 2.57
CA ALA A 36 -2.39 -10.82 1.78
C ALA A 36 -1.96 -11.98 0.89
N ARG A 37 -2.81 -13.01 0.87
CA ARG A 37 -2.73 -14.13 -0.07
C ARG A 37 -3.15 -13.64 -1.46
N ASN A 38 -2.17 -13.36 -2.31
CA ASN A 38 -2.45 -12.82 -3.63
C ASN A 38 -3.10 -13.85 -4.56
N SER A 39 -2.81 -15.14 -4.35
CA SER A 39 -3.40 -16.26 -5.09
C SER A 39 -4.88 -16.54 -4.78
N SER A 40 -5.44 -15.99 -3.69
CA SER A 40 -6.87 -16.12 -3.36
C SER A 40 -7.76 -15.11 -4.09
N LYS A 41 -7.17 -14.12 -4.76
CA LYS A 41 -7.94 -13.11 -5.48
C LYS A 41 -8.66 -13.72 -6.69
N PRO A 42 -9.84 -13.16 -7.09
CA PRO A 42 -10.57 -13.63 -8.26
C PRO A 42 -9.68 -13.70 -9.51
N GLU A 43 -9.92 -14.72 -10.33
CA GLU A 43 -9.22 -14.97 -11.61
C GLU A 43 -7.71 -15.23 -11.47
N ARG A 44 -7.21 -15.50 -10.26
CA ARG A 44 -5.82 -15.89 -10.02
C ARG A 44 -5.70 -17.40 -9.89
N ALA A 45 -4.59 -17.93 -10.40
CA ALA A 45 -4.24 -19.33 -10.14
C ALA A 45 -3.91 -19.52 -8.66
N GLY A 46 -4.51 -20.52 -8.02
CA GLY A 46 -4.24 -20.84 -6.61
C GLY A 46 -2.85 -21.44 -6.36
N THR A 47 -2.15 -21.87 -7.40
CA THR A 47 -0.84 -22.53 -7.33
C THR A 47 0.12 -21.91 -8.36
N PRO A 48 1.37 -21.56 -7.97
CA PRO A 48 1.89 -21.56 -6.59
C PRO A 48 1.17 -20.54 -5.71
N GLU A 49 1.06 -20.84 -4.42
CA GLU A 49 0.49 -19.88 -3.49
C GLU A 49 1.42 -18.67 -3.35
N SER A 50 0.87 -17.49 -3.47
CA SER A 50 1.63 -16.24 -3.41
C SER A 50 1.08 -15.28 -2.37
N TRP A 51 2.00 -14.62 -1.68
CA TRP A 51 1.72 -13.64 -0.64
C TRP A 51 2.40 -12.30 -0.92
N VAL A 52 1.77 -11.25 -0.45
CA VAL A 52 2.33 -9.89 -0.42
C VAL A 52 2.34 -9.43 1.02
N LEU A 53 3.50 -8.98 1.50
CA LEU A 53 3.73 -8.51 2.86
C LEU A 53 4.15 -7.04 2.81
N HIS A 54 3.56 -6.19 3.63
CA HIS A 54 3.98 -4.81 3.80
C HIS A 54 4.69 -4.63 5.13
N ALA A 55 5.88 -4.07 5.07
CA ALA A 55 6.61 -3.62 6.26
C ALA A 55 5.88 -2.45 6.91
N GLY A 56 6.03 -2.33 8.21
CA GLY A 56 5.63 -1.15 8.92
C GLY A 56 6.52 0.06 8.62
N PRO A 57 6.06 1.27 8.98
CA PRO A 57 6.77 2.50 8.64
C PRO A 57 8.16 2.60 9.29
N ASP A 58 8.30 2.20 10.54
CA ASP A 58 9.56 2.35 11.28
C ASP A 58 10.63 1.38 10.74
N ILE A 59 10.25 0.13 10.47
CA ILE A 59 11.13 -0.84 9.82
C ILE A 59 11.49 -0.41 8.39
N THR A 60 10.53 0.15 7.66
CA THR A 60 10.82 0.66 6.31
C THR A 60 11.85 1.78 6.35
N GLU A 61 11.74 2.71 7.30
CA GLU A 61 12.71 3.82 7.46
C GLU A 61 14.09 3.28 7.87
N GLN A 62 14.13 2.35 8.81
CA GLN A 62 15.36 1.71 9.26
C GLN A 62 16.07 0.97 8.12
N PHE A 63 15.32 0.25 7.27
CA PHE A 63 15.83 -0.58 6.18
C PHE A 63 15.82 0.13 4.82
N LEU A 64 15.69 1.45 4.80
CA LEU A 64 15.45 2.19 3.56
C LEU A 64 16.50 1.89 2.49
N ASP A 65 17.77 1.77 2.87
CA ASP A 65 18.90 1.55 1.96
C ASP A 65 19.50 0.13 2.04
N HIS A 66 18.80 -0.80 2.73
CA HIS A 66 19.27 -2.20 2.83
C HIS A 66 19.13 -2.94 1.49
N PRO A 67 19.96 -3.95 1.26
CA PRO A 67 19.81 -4.86 0.13
C PRO A 67 18.45 -5.56 0.17
N ARG A 68 17.86 -5.76 -1.01
CA ARG A 68 16.52 -6.39 -1.12
C ARG A 68 16.47 -7.79 -0.51
N GLU A 69 17.56 -8.52 -0.65
CA GLU A 69 17.70 -9.90 -0.17
C GLU A 69 17.63 -9.97 1.36
N GLU A 70 18.22 -9.01 2.05
CA GLU A 70 18.14 -8.89 3.50
C GLU A 70 16.72 -8.59 3.94
N VAL A 71 16.08 -7.59 3.30
CA VAL A 71 14.69 -7.22 3.59
C VAL A 71 13.73 -8.39 3.35
N VAL A 72 13.95 -9.19 2.32
CA VAL A 72 13.16 -10.42 2.08
C VAL A 72 13.30 -11.37 3.27
N GLY A 73 14.53 -11.63 3.73
CA GLY A 73 14.79 -12.53 4.85
C GLY A 73 14.10 -12.07 6.13
N ASP A 74 14.28 -10.80 6.49
CA ASP A 74 13.75 -10.23 7.73
C ASP A 74 12.21 -10.21 7.75
N LEU A 75 11.56 -9.81 6.66
CA LEU A 75 10.10 -9.74 6.60
C LEU A 75 9.44 -11.13 6.51
N LEU A 76 10.09 -12.11 5.89
CA LEU A 76 9.61 -13.49 5.90
C LEU A 76 9.77 -14.11 7.29
N ALA A 77 10.88 -13.87 7.98
CA ALA A 77 11.07 -14.32 9.37
C ALA A 77 10.03 -13.69 10.32
N ALA A 78 9.72 -12.40 10.10
CA ALA A 78 8.66 -11.74 10.85
C ALA A 78 7.27 -12.34 10.58
N PHE A 79 7.01 -12.76 9.35
CA PHE A 79 5.76 -13.43 9.00
C PHE A 79 5.66 -14.82 9.62
N GLU A 80 6.74 -15.62 9.62
CA GLU A 80 6.83 -16.89 10.34
C GLU A 80 6.55 -16.71 11.84
N HIS A 81 7.19 -15.72 12.44
CA HIS A 81 6.99 -15.41 13.86
C HIS A 81 5.52 -15.06 14.17
N TRP A 82 4.89 -14.25 13.32
CA TRP A 82 3.47 -13.89 13.50
C TRP A 82 2.52 -15.08 13.35
N LEU A 83 2.83 -16.00 12.41
CA LEU A 83 2.05 -17.21 12.20
C LEU A 83 2.25 -18.25 13.31
N ASP A 84 3.30 -18.16 14.10
CA ASP A 84 3.81 -19.20 15.01
C ASP A 84 4.04 -20.54 14.27
N GLU A 85 4.44 -20.49 13.00
CA GLU A 85 4.64 -21.64 12.13
C GLU A 85 5.68 -21.33 11.04
N SER A 86 6.48 -22.35 10.68
CA SER A 86 7.47 -22.20 9.60
C SER A 86 6.81 -22.11 8.23
N LEU A 87 7.28 -21.16 7.42
CA LEU A 87 6.82 -21.02 6.04
C LEU A 87 7.25 -22.22 5.18
N PRO A 88 6.42 -22.64 4.20
CA PRO A 88 6.81 -23.63 3.22
C PRO A 88 8.02 -23.19 2.40
N PRO A 89 8.77 -24.14 1.77
CA PRO A 89 9.87 -23.78 0.90
C PRO A 89 9.47 -22.76 -0.15
N GLN A 90 10.27 -21.71 -0.28
CA GLN A 90 10.08 -20.66 -1.25
C GLN A 90 10.40 -21.17 -2.66
N MET A 91 9.56 -20.83 -3.62
CA MET A 91 9.86 -20.93 -5.06
C MET A 91 10.47 -19.64 -5.58
N TYR A 92 10.01 -18.50 -5.04
CA TYR A 92 10.45 -17.18 -5.41
C TYR A 92 10.15 -16.21 -4.28
N ALA A 93 11.06 -15.26 -4.05
CA ALA A 93 10.79 -14.10 -3.22
C ALA A 93 11.57 -12.89 -3.71
N THR A 94 10.98 -11.72 -3.61
CA THR A 94 11.62 -10.44 -3.94
C THR A 94 11.03 -9.33 -3.08
N ALA A 95 11.77 -8.25 -2.89
CA ALA A 95 11.29 -7.05 -2.24
C ALA A 95 11.29 -5.85 -3.19
N HIS A 96 10.32 -4.97 -3.02
CA HIS A 96 10.25 -3.69 -3.71
C HIS A 96 10.09 -2.55 -2.71
N ARG A 97 10.87 -1.48 -2.90
CA ARG A 97 10.79 -0.27 -2.11
C ARG A 97 9.94 0.78 -2.81
N TRP A 98 8.75 1.02 -2.30
CA TRP A 98 7.88 2.09 -2.76
C TRP A 98 8.23 3.38 -2.03
N LEU A 99 8.95 4.29 -2.67
CA LEU A 99 9.42 5.52 -2.02
C LEU A 99 8.30 6.52 -1.70
N TYR A 100 7.21 6.45 -2.43
CA TYR A 100 6.07 7.37 -2.32
C TYR A 100 4.76 6.59 -2.17
N ALA A 101 4.71 5.73 -1.13
CA ALA A 101 3.63 4.77 -0.96
C ALA A 101 2.42 5.34 -0.22
N GLN A 102 2.65 6.14 0.79
CA GLN A 102 1.61 6.66 1.67
C GLN A 102 1.80 8.14 1.93
N ALA A 103 0.70 8.91 1.87
CA ALA A 103 0.75 10.31 2.27
C ALA A 103 0.82 10.44 3.79
N GLU A 104 1.65 11.38 4.26
CA GLU A 104 1.73 11.80 5.66
C GLU A 104 1.08 13.17 5.85
N GLY A 105 0.53 13.38 7.04
CA GLY A 105 0.04 14.69 7.47
C GLY A 105 -1.46 14.74 7.64
N GLU A 106 -1.95 15.90 8.01
CA GLU A 106 -3.37 16.17 8.14
C GLU A 106 -3.95 16.68 6.81
N SER A 107 -5.24 16.40 6.60
CA SER A 107 -5.98 16.97 5.46
C SER A 107 -5.95 18.48 5.53
N ARG A 108 -5.64 19.14 4.43
CA ARG A 108 -5.74 20.58 4.33
C ARG A 108 -7.21 20.96 4.21
N ASP A 109 -7.79 21.52 5.28
CA ASP A 109 -9.09 22.19 5.30
C ASP A 109 -10.26 21.46 4.62
N GLY A 110 -10.22 20.11 4.57
CA GLY A 110 -11.27 19.30 3.95
C GLY A 110 -11.27 19.27 2.41
N GLU A 111 -10.29 19.89 1.76
CA GLU A 111 -10.15 19.80 0.31
C GLU A 111 -9.57 18.45 -0.09
N ILE A 112 -10.34 17.70 -0.89
CA ILE A 112 -9.96 16.37 -1.40
C ILE A 112 -9.45 16.39 -2.84
N SER A 113 -9.49 17.54 -3.51
CA SER A 113 -8.87 17.81 -4.80
C SER A 113 -8.48 19.29 -4.90
N PHE A 114 -7.51 19.59 -5.74
CA PHE A 114 -7.12 20.96 -6.06
C PHE A 114 -7.59 21.33 -7.47
N PHE A 115 -8.04 22.58 -7.67
CA PHE A 115 -8.35 23.11 -8.99
C PHE A 115 -8.00 24.61 -9.06
N ASP A 116 -7.16 24.97 -10.04
CA ASP A 116 -6.84 26.36 -10.38
C ASP A 116 -7.58 26.77 -11.66
N PRO A 117 -8.64 27.58 -11.56
CA PRO A 117 -9.42 28.01 -12.72
C PRO A 117 -8.65 28.95 -13.66
N SER A 118 -7.63 29.65 -13.18
CA SER A 118 -6.83 30.55 -14.00
C SER A 118 -5.95 29.81 -14.99
N MET A 119 -5.44 28.65 -14.57
CA MET A 119 -4.58 27.78 -15.36
C MET A 119 -5.36 26.65 -16.03
N GLY A 120 -6.61 26.37 -15.61
CA GLY A 120 -7.37 25.20 -16.00
C GLY A 120 -6.72 23.90 -15.51
N LEU A 121 -6.00 23.95 -14.38
CA LEU A 121 -5.22 22.83 -13.84
C LEU A 121 -5.94 22.21 -12.65
N GLY A 122 -6.18 20.88 -12.73
CA GLY A 122 -6.71 20.08 -11.63
C GLY A 122 -5.69 19.06 -11.13
N LEU A 123 -5.66 18.82 -9.82
CA LEU A 123 -4.89 17.76 -9.17
C LEU A 123 -5.82 16.91 -8.32
N ALA A 124 -5.67 15.59 -8.43
CA ALA A 124 -6.44 14.62 -7.65
C ALA A 124 -5.55 13.42 -7.29
N GLY A 125 -5.85 12.75 -6.19
CA GLY A 125 -5.12 11.58 -5.72
C GLY A 125 -5.39 11.30 -4.24
N ASP A 126 -5.05 10.12 -3.77
CA ASP A 126 -5.14 9.74 -2.36
C ASP A 126 -4.19 10.54 -1.46
N TRP A 127 -3.10 11.05 -2.02
CA TRP A 127 -2.11 11.90 -1.33
C TRP A 127 -2.67 13.25 -0.82
N LEU A 128 -3.85 13.67 -1.29
CA LEU A 128 -4.57 14.84 -0.78
C LEU A 128 -5.39 14.53 0.47
N ASN A 129 -5.66 13.24 0.71
CA ASN A 129 -6.38 12.75 1.88
C ASN A 129 -5.43 11.89 2.72
N PRO A 130 -4.92 12.39 3.85
CA PRO A 130 -4.01 11.63 4.70
C PRO A 130 -4.71 10.43 5.36
N PRO A 131 -3.93 9.50 5.97
CA PRO A 131 -4.44 8.32 6.66
C PRO A 131 -5.43 8.60 7.80
N SER A 132 -5.44 9.80 8.36
CA SER A 132 -6.44 10.26 9.35
C SER A 132 -7.83 10.50 8.76
N SER A 133 -7.96 10.56 7.43
CA SER A 133 -9.27 10.63 6.76
C SER A 133 -10.00 9.29 6.91
N PRO A 134 -11.34 9.28 7.14
CA PRO A 134 -12.13 8.06 7.11
C PRO A 134 -12.07 7.35 5.75
N PHE A 135 -11.58 8.05 4.73
CA PHE A 135 -11.38 7.53 3.39
C PHE A 135 -9.91 7.66 3.01
N PHE A 136 -9.18 6.55 2.93
CA PHE A 136 -7.78 6.52 2.51
C PHE A 136 -7.56 5.49 1.39
N GLY A 137 -6.41 5.56 0.72
CA GLY A 137 -6.06 4.65 -0.37
C GLY A 137 -7.00 4.77 -1.58
N LEU A 138 -7.44 3.65 -2.13
CA LEU A 138 -8.22 3.60 -3.38
C LEU A 138 -9.52 4.41 -3.34
N GLN A 139 -10.25 4.36 -2.23
CA GLN A 139 -11.50 5.12 -2.07
C GLN A 139 -11.24 6.62 -2.06
N SER A 140 -10.19 7.05 -1.39
CA SER A 140 -9.76 8.45 -1.37
C SER A 140 -9.37 8.95 -2.76
N ALA A 141 -8.56 8.17 -3.49
CA ALA A 141 -8.20 8.50 -4.86
C ALA A 141 -9.43 8.67 -5.78
N TRP A 142 -10.41 7.77 -5.66
CA TRP A 142 -11.64 7.82 -6.44
C TRP A 142 -12.50 9.05 -6.10
N GLN A 143 -12.67 9.36 -4.82
CA GLN A 143 -13.43 10.54 -4.39
C GLN A 143 -12.76 11.84 -4.81
N SER A 144 -11.44 11.92 -4.65
CA SER A 144 -10.62 13.04 -5.10
C SER A 144 -10.79 13.28 -6.61
N GLY A 145 -10.75 12.21 -7.42
CA GLY A 145 -10.99 12.29 -8.86
C GLY A 145 -12.39 12.78 -9.22
N LYS A 146 -13.43 12.34 -8.50
CA LYS A 146 -14.82 12.81 -8.70
C LYS A 146 -14.98 14.30 -8.38
N ASP A 147 -14.37 14.75 -7.28
CA ASP A 147 -14.42 16.17 -6.88
C ASP A 147 -13.70 17.05 -7.91
N ALA A 148 -12.51 16.66 -8.34
CA ALA A 148 -11.78 17.36 -9.40
C ALA A 148 -12.58 17.43 -10.71
N ALA A 149 -13.23 16.34 -11.11
CA ALA A 149 -14.07 16.31 -12.30
C ALA A 149 -15.30 17.23 -12.18
N THR A 150 -15.86 17.37 -10.98
CA THR A 150 -16.97 18.29 -10.71
C THR A 150 -16.54 19.75 -10.85
N LYS A 151 -15.40 20.12 -10.25
CA LYS A 151 -14.81 21.45 -10.37
C LYS A 151 -14.49 21.82 -11.82
N LEU A 152 -13.88 20.88 -12.55
CA LEU A 152 -13.55 21.07 -13.97
C LEU A 152 -14.80 21.24 -14.85
N LYS A 153 -15.85 20.43 -14.63
CA LYS A 153 -17.10 20.55 -15.38
C LYS A 153 -17.81 21.88 -15.12
N ALA A 154 -17.81 22.38 -13.89
CA ALA A 154 -18.34 23.70 -13.57
C ALA A 154 -17.60 24.79 -14.33
N TRP A 155 -16.29 24.80 -14.22
CA TRP A 155 -15.43 25.78 -14.91
C TRP A 155 -15.58 25.77 -16.44
N ALA A 156 -15.74 24.56 -17.05
CA ALA A 156 -15.89 24.46 -18.51
C ALA A 156 -17.25 24.95 -19.03
N LYS A 157 -18.29 25.02 -18.17
CA LYS A 157 -19.62 25.56 -18.56
C LYS A 157 -19.67 27.08 -18.58
N ASP A 158 -18.78 27.73 -17.83
CA ASP A 158 -18.72 29.18 -17.66
C ASP A 158 -17.83 29.85 -18.72
N ARG A 159 -17.33 29.10 -19.69
CA ARG A 159 -16.49 29.55 -20.81
C ARG A 159 -17.17 29.32 -22.15
#